data_d731e481365f5bf7a49150b3f8be1d7e
#
_entry.id   d731e481365f5bf7a49150b3f8be1d7e
#
_cell.length_a   1.000
_cell.length_b   1.000
_cell.length_c   1.000
_cell.angle_alpha   90.00
_cell.angle_beta   90.00
_cell.angle_gamma   90.00
#
_symmetry.space_group_name_H-M   'P 1'
#
loop_
_entity.id
_entity.type
_entity.pdbx_description
1 polymer ?
#
loop_
_entity_poly.entity_id
_entity_poly.type
_entity_poly.pdbx_seq_one_letter_code
_entity_poly.pdbx_strand_id
1 'polypeptide(L)'
;LRGVFMRILTKFTALAFFGLTFFTSTLFSQTIEEVIVTATKKEESLQDLALAIEAFDSNAIEEQQITDMLDLTEAVPGLGVAKGIGSGSRYTARGIGSFGTGAAVLTSFVVETNGLSTGGGIGADMSYFDLERIEVLKGPQGTLRGRNATTGVINFITQRPTSEFEGYYDVQVGNYDHTKTSIVTNVPFGDRVRSRLAIMQNKREGYAVNLETGNDFDDRNELGARLSLDFDVNDTTIIQFTHEYFKADDNRPQEQYTHCKKDDFFGCSPYELGEVGVVTDTRGHYQGAFNLFGLLYPLGDPISDTFANSKRHGGYDYTYLDREPVHKNDVNNTQIDVIKEFDNLTLNMKANYQTVYRRQMNDNDNTVATLPLQGALVGLVGQMGDYTVCYGIDNASGKESFDIGFC
;
A
#
# COMPACT_ATOMS: atom_id res chain seq x y z
N LEU A 1 9.88 -79.74 -9.20
CA LEU A 1 10.03 -78.55 -8.33
C LEU A 1 11.05 -77.54 -8.84
N ARG A 2 12.22 -77.92 -9.42
CA ARG A 2 13.25 -77.00 -9.98
C ARG A 2 12.77 -76.21 -11.22
N GLY A 3 11.90 -76.76 -12.08
CA GLY A 3 11.42 -76.09 -13.29
C GLY A 3 10.37 -75.01 -13.03
N VAL A 4 9.59 -75.11 -11.97
CA VAL A 4 8.58 -74.13 -11.62
C VAL A 4 9.20 -72.90 -10.94
N PHE A 5 10.22 -73.13 -10.10
CA PHE A 5 10.96 -72.05 -9.43
C PHE A 5 11.74 -71.15 -10.40
N MET A 6 12.31 -71.75 -11.43
CA MET A 6 13.07 -70.99 -12.45
C MET A 6 12.15 -70.17 -13.35
N ARG A 7 10.90 -70.60 -13.61
CA ARG A 7 9.89 -69.83 -14.38
C ARG A 7 9.25 -68.69 -13.59
N ILE A 8 9.22 -68.80 -12.29
CA ILE A 8 8.76 -67.73 -11.39
C ILE A 8 9.83 -66.66 -11.24
N LEU A 9 11.09 -67.07 -11.10
CA LEU A 9 12.22 -66.15 -10.97
C LEU A 9 12.44 -65.30 -12.25
N THR A 10 12.28 -65.88 -13.45
CA THR A 10 12.39 -65.15 -14.72
C THR A 10 11.20 -64.19 -14.95
N LYS A 11 10.03 -64.47 -14.44
CA LYS A 11 8.91 -63.54 -14.52
C LYS A 11 9.06 -62.37 -13.52
N PHE A 12 9.63 -62.61 -12.34
CA PHE A 12 9.92 -61.53 -11.38
C PHE A 12 11.04 -60.63 -11.84
N THR A 13 12.10 -61.18 -12.47
CA THR A 13 13.18 -60.34 -13.04
C THR A 13 12.72 -59.55 -14.26
N ALA A 14 11.83 -60.08 -15.09
CA ALA A 14 11.24 -59.33 -16.22
C ALA A 14 10.30 -58.21 -15.74
N LEU A 15 9.54 -58.45 -14.68
CA LEU A 15 8.65 -57.43 -14.08
C LEU A 15 9.44 -56.33 -13.38
N ALA A 16 10.55 -56.67 -12.71
CA ALA A 16 11.46 -55.69 -12.07
C ALA A 16 12.20 -54.83 -13.10
N PHE A 17 12.57 -55.42 -14.25
CA PHE A 17 13.24 -54.67 -15.33
C PHE A 17 12.27 -53.75 -16.06
N PHE A 18 10.99 -54.14 -16.21
CA PHE A 18 9.96 -53.31 -16.80
C PHE A 18 9.51 -52.16 -15.88
N GLY A 19 9.57 -52.37 -14.55
CA GLY A 19 9.32 -51.30 -13.55
C GLY A 19 10.43 -50.24 -13.47
N LEU A 20 11.69 -50.63 -13.78
CA LEU A 20 12.84 -49.72 -13.71
C LEU A 20 12.94 -48.76 -14.93
N THR A 21 12.33 -49.13 -16.07
CA THR A 21 12.33 -48.29 -17.27
C THR A 21 11.25 -47.21 -17.29
N PHE A 22 10.28 -47.26 -16.37
CA PHE A 22 9.25 -46.21 -16.25
C PHE A 22 9.64 -45.07 -15.28
N PHE A 23 10.77 -45.15 -14.60
CA PHE A 23 11.32 -44.09 -13.75
C PHE A 23 12.44 -43.29 -14.44
N THR A 24 12.39 -43.12 -15.76
CA THR A 24 13.06 -41.97 -16.36
C THR A 24 12.18 -40.74 -16.04
N SER A 25 12.33 -40.20 -14.84
CA SER A 25 11.97 -38.85 -14.53
C SER A 25 12.57 -37.96 -15.61
N THR A 26 11.76 -37.46 -16.51
CA THR A 26 12.10 -36.27 -17.25
C THR A 26 12.47 -35.23 -16.20
N LEU A 27 13.77 -35.02 -16.02
CA LEU A 27 14.27 -33.81 -15.42
C LEU A 27 13.75 -32.68 -16.34
N PHE A 28 12.59 -32.15 -16.02
CA PHE A 28 12.22 -30.84 -16.51
C PHE A 28 13.31 -29.92 -15.97
N SER A 29 14.28 -29.60 -16.82
CA SER A 29 15.09 -28.43 -16.64
C SER A 29 14.08 -27.28 -16.52
N GLN A 30 13.83 -26.82 -15.30
CA GLN A 30 13.20 -25.53 -15.12
C GLN A 30 14.16 -24.56 -15.82
N THR A 31 13.77 -24.11 -17.00
CA THR A 31 14.33 -22.90 -17.58
C THR A 31 14.07 -21.83 -16.54
N ILE A 32 15.11 -21.37 -15.86
CA ILE A 32 15.01 -20.21 -14.98
C ILE A 32 14.56 -19.10 -15.91
N GLU A 33 13.32 -18.66 -15.74
CA GLU A 33 12.77 -17.57 -16.49
C GLU A 33 13.59 -16.31 -16.16
N GLU A 34 14.22 -15.73 -17.16
CA GLU A 34 15.07 -14.57 -16.99
C GLU A 34 14.20 -13.35 -16.65
N VAL A 35 14.29 -12.87 -15.42
CA VAL A 35 13.55 -11.69 -14.99
C VAL A 35 14.26 -10.44 -15.52
N ILE A 36 13.61 -9.75 -16.45
CA ILE A 36 14.07 -8.47 -16.99
C ILE A 36 13.53 -7.33 -16.13
N VAL A 37 14.39 -6.39 -15.78
CA VAL A 37 14.06 -5.23 -14.95
C VAL A 37 14.50 -3.91 -15.61
N THR A 38 13.86 -2.81 -15.21
CA THR A 38 14.18 -1.46 -15.71
C THR A 38 14.85 -0.57 -14.65
N ALA A 39 15.53 -1.19 -13.71
CA ALA A 39 16.14 -0.53 -12.56
C ALA A 39 17.14 0.57 -12.94
N THR A 40 17.93 0.35 -14.01
CA THR A 40 18.91 1.29 -14.53
C THR A 40 18.37 2.22 -15.61
N LYS A 41 17.03 2.27 -15.81
CA LYS A 41 16.34 2.95 -16.93
C LYS A 41 16.60 2.29 -18.30
N LYS A 42 17.13 1.06 -18.28
CA LYS A 42 17.28 0.15 -19.42
C LYS A 42 16.74 -1.21 -19.01
N GLU A 43 16.33 -1.97 -19.99
CA GLU A 43 15.96 -3.37 -19.81
C GLU A 43 17.24 -4.18 -19.68
N GLU A 44 17.46 -4.79 -18.53
CA GLU A 44 18.63 -5.60 -18.20
C GLU A 44 18.19 -6.81 -17.38
N SER A 45 18.92 -7.90 -17.50
CA SER A 45 18.68 -9.08 -16.66
C SER A 45 18.92 -8.75 -15.19
N LEU A 46 18.01 -9.19 -14.32
CA LEU A 46 18.16 -9.04 -12.87
C LEU A 46 19.50 -9.59 -12.36
N GLN A 47 20.00 -10.66 -12.98
CA GLN A 47 21.23 -11.34 -12.57
C GLN A 47 22.51 -10.57 -12.95
N ASP A 48 22.44 -9.71 -13.95
CA ASP A 48 23.59 -8.93 -14.44
C ASP A 48 23.76 -7.61 -13.67
N LEU A 49 22.78 -7.24 -12.83
CA LEU A 49 22.79 -5.98 -12.11
C LEU A 49 23.58 -6.07 -10.80
N ALA A 50 24.56 -5.19 -10.63
CA ALA A 50 25.30 -5.01 -9.36
C ALA A 50 24.51 -4.15 -8.36
N LEU A 51 23.20 -4.38 -8.23
CA LEU A 51 22.27 -3.65 -7.37
C LEU A 51 21.52 -4.60 -6.43
N ALA A 52 21.15 -4.11 -5.25
CA ALA A 52 20.26 -4.84 -4.35
C ALA A 52 18.81 -4.62 -4.81
N ILE A 53 18.36 -5.43 -5.74
CA ILE A 53 17.02 -5.37 -6.32
C ILE A 53 16.28 -6.68 -6.11
N GLU A 54 15.00 -6.60 -5.88
CA GLU A 54 14.06 -7.72 -5.92
C GLU A 54 12.97 -7.38 -6.95
N ALA A 55 12.59 -8.36 -7.73
CA ALA A 55 11.54 -8.21 -8.73
C ALA A 55 10.54 -9.36 -8.62
N PHE A 56 9.28 -9.02 -8.69
CA PHE A 56 8.15 -9.94 -8.69
C PHE A 56 7.40 -9.76 -10.00
N ASP A 57 7.40 -10.77 -10.84
CA ASP A 57 6.58 -10.80 -12.05
C ASP A 57 5.09 -11.01 -11.71
N SER A 58 4.23 -11.01 -12.71
CA SER A 58 2.78 -11.19 -12.51
C SER A 58 2.43 -12.50 -11.83
N ASN A 59 3.17 -13.58 -12.11
CA ASN A 59 2.94 -14.89 -11.51
C ASN A 59 3.34 -14.89 -10.03
N ALA A 60 4.51 -14.32 -9.70
CA ALA A 60 4.96 -14.21 -8.32
C ALA A 60 4.05 -13.29 -7.49
N ILE A 61 3.53 -12.22 -8.08
CA ILE A 61 2.54 -11.33 -7.43
C ILE A 61 1.28 -12.12 -7.07
N GLU A 62 0.77 -12.93 -7.99
CA GLU A 62 -0.42 -13.75 -7.79
C GLU A 62 -0.18 -14.89 -6.79
N GLU A 63 0.88 -15.67 -6.96
CA GLU A 63 1.22 -16.81 -6.10
C GLU A 63 1.48 -16.38 -4.64
N GLN A 64 2.13 -15.24 -4.42
CA GLN A 64 2.40 -14.69 -3.10
C GLN A 64 1.28 -13.79 -2.58
N GLN A 65 0.19 -13.62 -3.35
CA GLN A 65 -0.95 -12.78 -3.01
C GLN A 65 -0.55 -11.34 -2.62
N ILE A 66 0.38 -10.75 -3.36
CA ILE A 66 0.80 -9.36 -3.14
C ILE A 66 -0.27 -8.44 -3.72
N THR A 67 -1.21 -8.01 -2.89
CA THR A 67 -2.38 -7.22 -3.30
C THR A 67 -2.27 -5.75 -2.94
N ASP A 68 -1.42 -5.42 -1.99
CA ASP A 68 -1.14 -4.06 -1.56
C ASP A 68 0.32 -3.90 -1.05
N MET A 69 0.62 -2.73 -0.52
CA MET A 69 1.96 -2.42 -0.03
C MET A 69 2.33 -3.17 1.27
N LEU A 70 1.37 -3.56 2.08
CA LEU A 70 1.65 -4.34 3.31
C LEU A 70 2.11 -5.75 2.93
N ASP A 71 1.42 -6.41 2.01
CA ASP A 71 1.81 -7.73 1.50
C ASP A 71 3.22 -7.69 0.91
N LEU A 72 3.55 -6.61 0.18
CA LEU A 72 4.89 -6.43 -0.38
C LEU A 72 5.98 -6.36 0.71
N THR A 73 5.68 -5.80 1.89
CA THR A 73 6.67 -5.78 2.99
C THR A 73 6.94 -7.14 3.59
N GLU A 74 5.98 -8.06 3.51
CA GLU A 74 6.17 -9.43 3.94
C GLU A 74 7.02 -10.22 2.93
N ALA A 75 6.88 -9.91 1.66
CA ALA A 75 7.63 -10.53 0.57
C ALA A 75 9.08 -10.00 0.44
N VAL A 76 9.36 -8.75 0.86
CA VAL A 76 10.66 -8.07 0.66
C VAL A 76 11.41 -7.91 1.98
N PRO A 77 12.47 -8.70 2.26
CA PRO A 77 13.26 -8.57 3.47
C PRO A 77 13.86 -7.17 3.65
N GLY A 78 13.59 -6.56 4.82
CA GLY A 78 14.11 -5.24 5.17
C GLY A 78 13.37 -4.06 4.55
N LEU A 79 12.28 -4.29 3.84
CA LEU A 79 11.28 -3.27 3.53
C LEU A 79 10.32 -3.16 4.70
N GLY A 80 10.00 -1.95 5.12
CA GLY A 80 8.99 -1.69 6.14
C GLY A 80 8.03 -0.61 5.66
N VAL A 81 6.76 -0.79 6.01
CA VAL A 81 5.71 0.20 5.79
C VAL A 81 5.05 0.51 7.12
N ALA A 82 4.87 1.79 7.41
CA ALA A 82 4.03 2.24 8.50
C ALA A 82 3.00 3.23 7.96
N LYS A 83 1.73 3.00 8.26
CA LYS A 83 0.68 3.98 7.98
C LYS A 83 0.82 5.11 8.99
N GLY A 84 0.80 6.35 8.54
CA GLY A 84 0.97 7.52 9.40
C GLY A 84 -0.27 8.39 9.43
N ILE A 85 -0.49 9.08 10.54
CA ILE A 85 -1.60 10.04 10.70
C ILE A 85 -1.45 11.13 9.64
N GLY A 86 -2.43 11.26 8.75
CA GLY A 86 -2.56 12.37 7.79
C GLY A 86 -1.56 12.41 6.63
N SER A 87 -0.55 11.53 6.59
CA SER A 87 0.57 11.64 5.63
C SER A 87 0.72 10.49 4.64
N GLY A 88 -0.21 9.52 4.63
CA GLY A 88 -0.04 8.32 3.82
C GLY A 88 0.96 7.32 4.42
N SER A 89 1.33 6.34 3.62
CA SER A 89 2.26 5.30 4.04
C SER A 89 3.70 5.81 4.07
N ARG A 90 4.43 5.40 5.09
CA ARG A 90 5.87 5.69 5.27
C ARG A 90 6.66 4.44 4.96
N TYR A 91 7.68 4.59 4.15
CA TYR A 91 8.49 3.48 3.69
C TYR A 91 9.88 3.54 4.32
N THR A 92 10.37 2.40 4.73
CA THR A 92 11.74 2.23 5.23
C THR A 92 12.41 1.09 4.48
N ALA A 93 13.68 1.24 4.16
CA ALA A 93 14.49 0.15 3.67
C ALA A 93 15.70 -0.03 4.60
N ARG A 94 15.93 -1.28 5.05
CA ARG A 94 17.01 -1.62 5.99
C ARG A 94 16.99 -0.78 7.27
N GLY A 95 15.80 -0.44 7.77
CA GLY A 95 15.61 0.39 8.97
C GLY A 95 15.82 1.89 8.76
N ILE A 96 16.15 2.35 7.56
CA ILE A 96 16.33 3.76 7.23
C ILE A 96 15.09 4.27 6.50
N GLY A 97 14.51 5.36 6.95
CA GLY A 97 13.34 5.99 6.34
C GLY A 97 13.07 7.37 6.91
N SER A 98 12.12 8.10 6.33
CA SER A 98 11.66 9.37 6.89
C SER A 98 10.43 9.14 7.77
N PHE A 99 10.47 9.69 8.97
CA PHE A 99 9.41 9.58 9.98
C PHE A 99 8.59 10.87 10.15
N GLY A 100 8.73 11.80 9.23
CA GLY A 100 7.98 13.05 9.30
C GLY A 100 6.47 12.84 9.14
N THR A 101 5.66 13.66 9.81
CA THR A 101 4.21 13.71 9.69
C THR A 101 3.79 14.92 8.85
N GLY A 102 2.83 14.73 7.96
CA GLY A 102 2.25 15.79 7.13
C GLY A 102 2.45 15.61 5.62
N ALA A 103 1.58 16.20 4.84
CA ALA A 103 1.56 16.09 3.38
C ALA A 103 2.80 16.69 2.70
N ALA A 104 3.48 17.63 3.36
CA ALA A 104 4.68 18.29 2.87
C ALA A 104 6.00 17.55 3.18
N VAL A 105 5.93 16.43 3.91
CA VAL A 105 7.13 15.66 4.25
C VAL A 105 7.61 14.88 3.04
N LEU A 106 8.83 15.20 2.62
CA LEU A 106 9.51 14.46 1.57
C LEU A 106 9.95 13.09 2.12
N THR A 107 9.49 12.03 1.48
CA THR A 107 9.92 10.67 1.80
C THR A 107 11.35 10.45 1.31
N SER A 108 12.13 9.67 2.07
CA SER A 108 13.45 9.21 1.61
C SER A 108 13.37 8.01 0.66
N PHE A 109 12.17 7.50 0.45
CA PHE A 109 11.83 6.38 -0.40
C PHE A 109 10.92 6.86 -1.54
N VAL A 110 11.21 6.48 -2.78
CA VAL A 110 10.43 6.88 -3.95
C VAL A 110 9.53 5.75 -4.39
N VAL A 111 8.27 6.08 -4.66
CA VAL A 111 7.32 5.19 -5.34
C VAL A 111 7.12 5.69 -6.76
N GLU A 112 7.28 4.80 -7.72
CA GLU A 112 7.13 5.06 -9.15
C GLU A 112 6.09 4.15 -9.77
N THR A 113 5.46 4.63 -10.83
CA THR A 113 4.68 3.82 -11.76
C THR A 113 5.26 4.02 -13.16
N ASN A 114 5.66 2.94 -13.83
CA ASN A 114 6.31 2.94 -15.13
C ASN A 114 7.57 3.84 -15.18
N GLY A 115 8.30 3.91 -14.05
CA GLY A 115 9.52 4.69 -13.93
C GLY A 115 9.32 6.20 -13.73
N LEU A 116 8.10 6.66 -13.44
CA LEU A 116 7.77 8.03 -13.09
C LEU A 116 7.27 8.10 -11.64
N SER A 117 7.79 9.07 -10.88
CA SER A 117 7.39 9.25 -9.49
C SER A 117 5.92 9.66 -9.37
N THR A 118 5.19 8.95 -8.53
CA THR A 118 3.76 9.18 -8.26
C THR A 118 3.50 10.02 -7.00
N GLY A 119 4.51 10.80 -6.56
CA GLY A 119 4.40 11.62 -5.35
C GLY A 119 4.28 10.78 -4.08
N GLY A 120 5.19 10.95 -3.14
CA GLY A 120 5.40 10.02 -2.01
C GLY A 120 4.15 9.58 -1.27
N GLY A 121 4.07 8.31 -0.93
CA GLY A 121 3.14 7.69 0.02
C GLY A 121 1.64 7.71 -0.32
N ILE A 122 1.11 8.75 -0.92
CA ILE A 122 -0.32 8.91 -1.16
C ILE A 122 -0.80 8.05 -2.34
N GLY A 123 -0.01 7.97 -3.40
CA GLY A 123 -0.33 7.15 -4.59
C GLY A 123 -0.05 5.66 -4.43
N ALA A 124 0.62 5.27 -3.34
CA ALA A 124 0.97 3.87 -3.09
C ALA A 124 -0.04 3.13 -2.19
N ASP A 125 -1.05 3.83 -1.68
CA ASP A 125 -2.08 3.28 -0.77
C ASP A 125 -3.27 2.73 -1.59
N MET A 126 -2.96 2.03 -2.68
CA MET A 126 -3.93 1.50 -3.64
C MET A 126 -3.80 -0.01 -3.73
N SER A 127 -4.92 -0.71 -3.96
CA SER A 127 -4.89 -2.12 -4.32
C SER A 127 -4.29 -2.31 -5.71
N TYR A 128 -3.40 -3.29 -5.84
CA TYR A 128 -2.74 -3.59 -7.10
C TYR A 128 -3.65 -4.35 -8.05
N PHE A 129 -3.57 -4.02 -9.33
CA PHE A 129 -4.28 -4.72 -10.37
C PHE A 129 -3.54 -4.59 -11.71
N ASP A 130 -3.57 -5.63 -12.50
CA ASP A 130 -3.01 -5.69 -13.87
C ASP A 130 -1.58 -5.15 -13.94
N LEU A 131 -0.71 -5.66 -13.06
CA LEU A 131 0.72 -5.35 -13.05
C LEU A 131 1.47 -6.40 -13.87
N GLU A 132 2.49 -5.95 -14.58
CA GLU A 132 3.49 -6.81 -15.22
C GLU A 132 4.50 -7.31 -14.19
N ARG A 133 5.00 -6.37 -13.36
CA ARG A 133 5.94 -6.67 -12.28
C ARG A 133 6.05 -5.55 -11.27
N ILE A 134 6.64 -5.87 -10.13
CA ILE A 134 7.04 -4.91 -9.09
C ILE A 134 8.57 -5.00 -8.93
N GLU A 135 9.26 -3.88 -9.02
CA GLU A 135 10.71 -3.77 -8.82
C GLU A 135 10.98 -3.02 -7.52
N VAL A 136 11.75 -3.61 -6.59
CA VAL A 136 12.13 -3.00 -5.32
C VAL A 136 13.65 -2.84 -5.25
N LEU A 137 14.11 -1.61 -5.36
CA LEU A 137 15.53 -1.27 -5.27
C LEU A 137 15.85 -0.80 -3.86
N LYS A 138 16.76 -1.47 -3.19
CA LYS A 138 17.18 -1.14 -1.81
C LYS A 138 18.53 -0.43 -1.82
N GLY A 139 18.55 0.79 -1.29
CA GLY A 139 19.72 1.65 -1.23
C GLY A 139 19.61 2.92 -2.07
N PRO A 140 20.62 3.80 -2.04
CA PRO A 140 20.59 5.09 -2.72
C PRO A 140 20.48 4.97 -4.24
N GLN A 141 19.47 5.64 -4.82
CA GLN A 141 19.20 5.67 -6.26
C GLN A 141 19.12 7.10 -6.81
N GLY A 142 19.70 8.08 -6.10
CA GLY A 142 19.55 9.51 -6.43
C GLY A 142 20.04 9.92 -7.81
N THR A 143 21.04 9.25 -8.38
CA THR A 143 21.58 9.56 -9.71
C THR A 143 20.63 9.25 -10.86
N LEU A 144 19.84 8.15 -10.73
CA LEU A 144 18.94 7.68 -11.80
C LEU A 144 17.47 8.03 -11.55
N ARG A 145 17.09 8.17 -10.27
CA ARG A 145 15.70 8.37 -9.83
C ARG A 145 15.44 9.77 -9.25
N GLY A 146 16.46 10.64 -9.23
CA GLY A 146 16.35 12.00 -8.76
C GLY A 146 16.32 12.16 -7.24
N ARG A 147 15.79 13.30 -6.77
CA ARG A 147 15.72 13.60 -5.33
C ARG A 147 14.82 12.59 -4.59
N ASN A 148 15.09 12.43 -3.29
CA ASN A 148 14.32 11.59 -2.36
C ASN A 148 14.52 10.08 -2.50
N ALA A 149 15.29 9.58 -3.47
CA ALA A 149 15.62 8.16 -3.61
C ALA A 149 16.89 7.81 -2.78
N THR A 150 16.89 8.13 -1.49
CA THR A 150 18.08 7.94 -0.63
C THR A 150 18.09 6.59 0.05
N THR A 151 16.93 5.97 0.29
CA THR A 151 16.81 4.66 0.95
C THR A 151 16.36 3.56 0.02
N GLY A 152 15.61 3.88 -1.01
CA GLY A 152 15.14 2.91 -2.00
C GLY A 152 14.10 3.48 -2.96
N VAL A 153 13.69 2.61 -3.87
CA VAL A 153 12.64 2.88 -4.87
C VAL A 153 11.77 1.63 -5.02
N ILE A 154 10.47 1.80 -5.06
CA ILE A 154 9.53 0.79 -5.56
C ILE A 154 9.00 1.30 -6.89
N ASN A 155 9.05 0.46 -7.91
CA ASN A 155 8.56 0.79 -9.24
C ASN A 155 7.52 -0.26 -9.67
N PHE A 156 6.28 0.18 -9.82
CA PHE A 156 5.18 -0.64 -10.33
C PHE A 156 5.15 -0.54 -11.84
N ILE A 157 5.35 -1.64 -12.53
CA ILE A 157 5.24 -1.71 -13.98
C ILE A 157 3.89 -2.30 -14.33
N THR A 158 3.11 -1.55 -15.08
CA THR A 158 1.77 -1.96 -15.51
C THR A 158 1.86 -2.77 -16.80
N GLN A 159 0.93 -3.73 -16.96
CA GLN A 159 0.83 -4.48 -18.21
C GLN A 159 0.60 -3.56 -19.40
N ARG A 160 1.33 -3.81 -20.48
CA ARG A 160 1.19 -3.04 -21.74
C ARG A 160 0.23 -3.74 -22.69
N PRO A 161 -0.39 -2.97 -23.61
CA PRO A 161 -1.20 -3.54 -24.68
C PRO A 161 -0.40 -4.50 -25.59
N THR A 162 -0.99 -5.63 -25.96
CA THR A 162 -0.42 -6.63 -26.85
C THR A 162 -1.05 -6.57 -28.24
N SER A 163 -0.46 -7.25 -29.22
CA SER A 163 -0.99 -7.34 -30.60
C SER A 163 -2.12 -8.36 -30.76
N GLU A 164 -2.48 -9.08 -29.70
CA GLU A 164 -3.51 -10.10 -29.73
C GLU A 164 -4.76 -9.65 -28.98
N PHE A 165 -5.93 -10.12 -29.41
CA PHE A 165 -7.16 -9.94 -28.63
C PHE A 165 -7.15 -10.94 -27.48
N GLU A 166 -7.07 -10.43 -26.28
CA GLU A 166 -7.04 -11.24 -25.06
C GLU A 166 -7.71 -10.53 -23.89
N GLY A 167 -7.94 -11.23 -22.81
CA GLY A 167 -8.48 -10.66 -21.59
C GLY A 167 -8.72 -11.72 -20.54
N TYR A 168 -8.97 -11.28 -19.34
CA TYR A 168 -9.34 -12.15 -18.24
C TYR A 168 -10.39 -11.50 -17.35
N TYR A 169 -11.05 -12.34 -16.60
CA TYR A 169 -11.98 -11.99 -15.54
C TYR A 169 -11.60 -12.78 -14.30
N ASP A 170 -11.32 -12.07 -13.21
CA ASP A 170 -10.98 -12.66 -11.93
C ASP A 170 -11.98 -12.22 -10.87
N VAL A 171 -12.40 -13.13 -10.00
CA VAL A 171 -13.27 -12.85 -8.86
C VAL A 171 -12.73 -13.58 -7.64
N GLN A 172 -12.43 -12.82 -6.61
CA GLN A 172 -12.05 -13.31 -5.31
C GLN A 172 -13.18 -13.04 -4.32
N VAL A 173 -13.48 -14.02 -3.47
CA VAL A 173 -14.46 -13.90 -2.39
C VAL A 173 -13.83 -14.33 -1.08
N GLY A 174 -14.21 -13.71 0.00
CA GLY A 174 -13.60 -13.97 1.32
C GLY A 174 -14.51 -13.62 2.48
N ASN A 175 -13.96 -13.65 3.68
CA ASN A 175 -14.66 -13.29 4.90
C ASN A 175 -15.06 -11.81 4.88
N TYR A 176 -16.05 -11.45 5.70
CA TYR A 176 -16.61 -10.09 5.78
C TYR A 176 -17.17 -9.59 4.46
N ASP A 177 -17.86 -10.47 3.74
CA ASP A 177 -18.45 -10.23 2.42
C ASP A 177 -17.45 -9.63 1.41
N HIS A 178 -16.17 -10.01 1.59
CA HIS A 178 -15.10 -9.58 0.69
C HIS A 178 -15.36 -10.05 -0.73
N THR A 179 -15.32 -9.12 -1.66
CA THR A 179 -15.38 -9.37 -3.10
C THR A 179 -14.40 -8.46 -3.82
N LYS A 180 -13.42 -9.05 -4.48
CA LYS A 180 -12.54 -8.35 -5.42
C LYS A 180 -12.81 -8.87 -6.82
N THR A 181 -13.12 -7.97 -7.74
CA THR A 181 -13.39 -8.30 -9.14
C THR A 181 -12.44 -7.53 -10.03
N SER A 182 -11.78 -8.23 -10.95
CA SER A 182 -10.90 -7.62 -11.94
C SER A 182 -11.37 -8.05 -13.35
N ILE A 183 -11.48 -7.09 -14.26
CA ILE A 183 -11.82 -7.31 -15.66
C ILE A 183 -10.74 -6.63 -16.50
N VAL A 184 -10.11 -7.39 -17.36
CA VAL A 184 -9.08 -6.88 -18.27
C VAL A 184 -9.43 -7.31 -19.69
N THR A 185 -9.28 -6.38 -20.62
CA THR A 185 -9.43 -6.65 -22.05
C THR A 185 -8.35 -5.92 -22.83
N ASN A 186 -7.74 -6.64 -23.76
CA ASN A 186 -6.77 -6.14 -24.70
C ASN A 186 -7.35 -6.21 -26.11
N VAL A 187 -7.36 -5.07 -26.80
CA VAL A 187 -7.95 -4.95 -28.13
C VAL A 187 -6.95 -4.27 -29.07
N PRO A 188 -6.39 -5.00 -30.04
CA PRO A 188 -5.60 -4.40 -31.11
C PRO A 188 -6.53 -3.76 -32.15
N PHE A 189 -6.18 -2.57 -32.63
CA PHE A 189 -6.85 -1.87 -33.72
C PHE A 189 -5.92 -1.81 -34.94
N GLY A 190 -5.89 -2.90 -35.70
CA GLY A 190 -4.95 -3.08 -36.81
C GLY A 190 -3.51 -3.27 -36.29
N ASP A 191 -2.52 -2.98 -37.14
CA ASP A 191 -1.13 -3.35 -36.88
C ASP A 191 -0.37 -2.30 -36.03
N ARG A 192 -0.95 -1.12 -35.82
CA ARG A 192 -0.21 0.04 -35.24
C ARG A 192 -0.82 0.61 -33.97
N VAL A 193 -2.03 0.20 -33.61
CA VAL A 193 -2.70 0.70 -32.41
C VAL A 193 -3.13 -0.47 -31.54
N ARG A 194 -2.73 -0.45 -30.31
CA ARG A 194 -3.09 -1.46 -29.31
C ARG A 194 -3.69 -0.77 -28.11
N SER A 195 -4.69 -1.38 -27.53
CA SER A 195 -5.33 -0.87 -26.33
C SER A 195 -5.50 -1.96 -25.27
N ARG A 196 -5.41 -1.56 -24.00
CA ARG A 196 -5.69 -2.41 -22.86
C ARG A 196 -6.51 -1.63 -21.86
N LEU A 197 -7.63 -2.18 -21.44
CA LEU A 197 -8.50 -1.65 -20.40
C LEU A 197 -8.52 -2.63 -19.23
N ALA A 198 -8.14 -2.15 -18.05
CA ALA A 198 -8.23 -2.90 -16.81
C ALA A 198 -9.14 -2.16 -15.83
N ILE A 199 -10.07 -2.88 -15.21
CA ILE A 199 -11.00 -2.36 -14.20
C ILE A 199 -10.94 -3.29 -13.00
N MET A 200 -10.82 -2.74 -11.79
CA MET A 200 -10.82 -3.47 -10.53
C MET A 200 -11.81 -2.83 -9.57
N GLN A 201 -12.60 -3.66 -8.89
CA GLN A 201 -13.41 -3.27 -7.75
C GLN A 201 -13.05 -4.17 -6.56
N ASN A 202 -12.78 -3.57 -5.40
CA ASN A 202 -12.50 -4.27 -4.16
C ASN A 202 -13.46 -3.77 -3.07
N LYS A 203 -14.29 -4.66 -2.55
CA LYS A 203 -15.23 -4.38 -1.46
C LYS A 203 -15.07 -5.39 -0.35
N ARG A 204 -15.13 -4.93 0.89
CA ARG A 204 -15.15 -5.77 2.09
C ARG A 204 -15.85 -4.99 3.20
N GLU A 205 -16.72 -5.64 3.94
CA GLU A 205 -17.31 -5.08 5.16
C GLU A 205 -16.25 -4.91 6.25
N GLY A 206 -16.53 -4.03 7.22
CA GLY A 206 -15.66 -3.81 8.37
C GLY A 206 -15.54 -5.06 9.24
N TYR A 207 -14.37 -5.30 9.80
CA TYR A 207 -14.14 -6.41 10.73
C TYR A 207 -14.00 -5.97 12.19
N ALA A 208 -13.79 -4.68 12.41
CA ALA A 208 -13.66 -4.11 13.74
C ALA A 208 -14.93 -3.33 14.12
N VAL A 209 -15.27 -3.33 15.41
CA VAL A 209 -16.49 -2.72 15.93
C VAL A 209 -16.14 -1.53 16.82
N ASN A 210 -16.77 -0.39 16.58
CA ASN A 210 -16.77 0.73 17.50
C ASN A 210 -17.80 0.47 18.61
N LEU A 211 -17.34 0.19 19.81
CA LEU A 211 -18.19 -0.14 20.94
C LEU A 211 -19.05 1.03 21.45
N GLU A 212 -18.75 2.25 21.07
CA GLU A 212 -19.55 3.43 21.41
C GLU A 212 -20.77 3.56 20.50
N THR A 213 -20.56 3.40 19.19
CA THR A 213 -21.63 3.58 18.19
C THR A 213 -22.29 2.27 17.79
N GLY A 214 -21.61 1.12 17.97
CA GLY A 214 -22.03 -0.19 17.49
C GLY A 214 -21.82 -0.40 16.00
N ASN A 215 -21.14 0.52 15.31
CA ASN A 215 -20.87 0.41 13.88
C ASN A 215 -19.58 -0.38 13.63
N ASP A 216 -19.58 -1.11 12.50
CA ASP A 216 -18.38 -1.73 12.00
C ASP A 216 -17.52 -0.71 11.26
N PHE A 217 -16.21 -0.89 11.31
CA PHE A 217 -15.24 -0.05 10.61
C PHE A 217 -14.05 -0.89 10.11
N ASP A 218 -13.12 -0.26 9.41
CA ASP A 218 -12.04 -0.88 8.64
C ASP A 218 -12.57 -1.72 7.47
N ASP A 219 -13.57 -1.18 6.79
CA ASP A 219 -14.06 -1.69 5.51
C ASP A 219 -13.10 -1.36 4.36
N ARG A 220 -13.43 -1.85 3.18
CA ARG A 220 -12.79 -1.50 1.90
C ARG A 220 -13.84 -1.21 0.86
N ASN A 221 -13.67 -0.11 0.14
CA ASN A 221 -14.50 0.22 -1.01
C ASN A 221 -13.65 0.99 -2.02
N GLU A 222 -13.08 0.24 -2.97
CA GLU A 222 -12.11 0.73 -3.92
C GLU A 222 -12.56 0.44 -5.35
N LEU A 223 -12.28 1.38 -6.25
CA LEU A 223 -12.48 1.26 -7.68
C LEU A 223 -11.22 1.74 -8.39
N GLY A 224 -10.62 0.87 -9.19
CA GLY A 224 -9.50 1.17 -10.08
C GLY A 224 -9.90 1.00 -11.54
N ALA A 225 -9.44 1.89 -12.41
CA ALA A 225 -9.57 1.74 -13.85
C ALA A 225 -8.31 2.26 -14.54
N ARG A 226 -7.78 1.51 -15.50
CA ARG A 226 -6.61 1.90 -16.29
C ARG A 226 -6.85 1.67 -17.76
N LEU A 227 -6.65 2.71 -18.57
CA LEU A 227 -6.61 2.65 -20.02
C LEU A 227 -5.18 2.86 -20.49
N SER A 228 -4.64 1.90 -21.20
CA SER A 228 -3.33 1.96 -21.85
C SER A 228 -3.50 1.89 -23.36
N LEU A 229 -2.81 2.77 -24.09
CA LEU A 229 -2.80 2.82 -25.54
C LEU A 229 -1.36 2.85 -26.02
N ASP A 230 -1.01 1.99 -26.95
CA ASP A 230 0.26 2.00 -27.67
C ASP A 230 0.01 2.32 -29.12
N PHE A 231 0.75 3.29 -29.63
CA PHE A 231 0.63 3.79 -30.98
C PHE A 231 1.98 3.77 -31.70
N ASP A 232 2.16 2.88 -32.66
CA ASP A 232 3.32 2.80 -33.51
C ASP A 232 3.21 3.85 -34.63
N VAL A 233 3.79 5.03 -34.42
CA VAL A 233 3.81 6.12 -35.41
C VAL A 233 4.50 5.67 -36.69
N ASN A 234 5.61 4.94 -36.53
CA ASN A 234 6.37 4.26 -37.57
C ASN A 234 7.22 3.16 -36.91
N ASP A 235 8.01 2.45 -37.71
CA ASP A 235 8.79 1.29 -37.26
C ASP A 235 9.86 1.60 -36.19
N THR A 236 10.13 2.87 -35.92
CA THR A 236 11.16 3.33 -34.97
C THR A 236 10.61 4.30 -33.94
N THR A 237 9.31 4.56 -33.92
CA THR A 237 8.71 5.53 -33.00
C THR A 237 7.40 5.02 -32.42
N ILE A 238 7.36 4.90 -31.11
CA ILE A 238 6.18 4.45 -30.36
C ILE A 238 5.77 5.58 -29.41
N ILE A 239 4.47 5.85 -29.37
CA ILE A 239 3.85 6.69 -28.34
C ILE A 239 3.01 5.80 -27.46
N GLN A 240 3.27 5.84 -26.16
CA GLN A 240 2.54 5.10 -25.16
C GLN A 240 1.76 6.09 -24.31
N PHE A 241 0.47 5.85 -24.15
CA PHE A 241 -0.41 6.63 -23.28
C PHE A 241 -0.98 5.71 -22.20
N THR A 242 -1.02 6.19 -20.96
CA THR A 242 -1.69 5.51 -19.86
C THR A 242 -2.47 6.53 -19.05
N HIS A 243 -3.74 6.23 -18.80
CA HIS A 243 -4.55 6.98 -17.86
C HIS A 243 -5.10 6.03 -16.81
N GLU A 244 -4.80 6.34 -15.55
CA GLU A 244 -5.27 5.57 -14.40
C GLU A 244 -6.15 6.45 -13.51
N TYR A 245 -7.30 5.90 -13.13
CA TYR A 245 -8.20 6.42 -12.13
C TYR A 245 -8.30 5.46 -10.97
N PHE A 246 -8.15 5.96 -9.77
CA PHE A 246 -8.38 5.17 -8.56
C PHE A 246 -9.20 5.96 -7.56
N LYS A 247 -10.17 5.31 -6.94
CA LYS A 247 -11.00 5.87 -5.88
C LYS A 247 -11.10 4.90 -4.73
N ALA A 248 -10.88 5.41 -3.50
CA ALA A 248 -11.26 4.74 -2.27
C ALA A 248 -12.25 5.63 -1.50
N ASP A 249 -13.29 5.05 -0.93
CA ASP A 249 -14.27 5.73 -0.07
C ASP A 249 -14.72 4.73 1.00
N ASP A 250 -13.96 4.67 2.07
CA ASP A 250 -14.10 3.69 3.13
C ASP A 250 -13.79 4.31 4.51
N ASN A 251 -13.96 3.52 5.59
CA ASN A 251 -13.76 3.96 6.95
C ASN A 251 -12.56 3.25 7.62
N ARG A 252 -11.52 2.91 6.85
CA ARG A 252 -10.29 2.35 7.41
C ARG A 252 -9.61 3.33 8.36
N PRO A 253 -9.25 2.91 9.59
CA PRO A 253 -8.45 3.75 10.49
C PRO A 253 -6.99 3.73 10.06
N GLN A 254 -6.24 4.74 10.46
CA GLN A 254 -4.78 4.75 10.27
C GLN A 254 -4.02 4.17 11.46
N GLU A 255 -4.56 4.36 12.64
CA GLU A 255 -3.95 3.90 13.88
C GLU A 255 -5.01 3.27 14.78
N GLN A 256 -4.63 2.22 15.47
CA GLN A 256 -5.46 1.52 16.43
C GLN A 256 -4.57 1.00 17.56
N TYR A 257 -5.07 1.07 18.79
CA TYR A 257 -4.36 0.53 19.93
C TYR A 257 -4.65 -0.97 20.06
N THR A 258 -3.60 -1.77 19.99
CA THR A 258 -3.71 -3.22 20.13
C THR A 258 -3.57 -3.70 21.57
N HIS A 259 -2.81 -2.97 22.39
CA HIS A 259 -2.57 -3.25 23.79
C HIS A 259 -2.50 -1.96 24.57
N CYS A 260 -3.02 -1.94 25.77
CA CYS A 260 -2.91 -0.78 26.64
C CYS A 260 -2.67 -1.23 28.09
N LYS A 261 -1.53 -0.83 28.64
CA LYS A 261 -1.32 -0.82 30.09
C LYS A 261 -1.51 0.59 30.56
N LYS A 262 -2.49 0.79 31.46
CA LYS A 262 -2.82 2.12 31.98
C LYS A 262 -1.59 2.81 32.55
N ASP A 263 -1.38 4.03 32.15
CA ASP A 263 -0.35 4.93 32.62
C ASP A 263 -0.95 6.29 32.94
N ASP A 264 -0.67 6.82 34.12
CA ASP A 264 -1.27 8.06 34.60
C ASP A 264 -0.78 9.30 33.83
N PHE A 265 0.32 9.18 33.10
CA PHE A 265 0.89 10.28 32.32
C PHE A 265 0.59 10.16 30.81
N PHE A 266 0.79 8.97 30.22
CA PHE A 266 0.67 8.75 28.79
C PHE A 266 -0.69 8.14 28.38
N GLY A 267 -1.52 7.77 29.33
CA GLY A 267 -2.75 7.03 29.09
C GLY A 267 -2.49 5.53 28.90
N CYS A 268 -1.71 5.16 27.88
CA CYS A 268 -1.15 3.81 27.77
C CYS A 268 0.37 3.89 27.85
N SER A 269 0.98 2.97 28.59
CA SER A 269 2.43 2.93 28.77
C SER A 269 3.16 2.73 27.43
N PRO A 270 4.12 3.59 27.09
CA PRO A 270 4.94 3.40 25.89
C PRO A 270 6.06 2.35 26.09
N TYR A 271 6.24 1.85 27.32
CA TYR A 271 7.36 0.99 27.69
C TYR A 271 6.93 -0.45 28.02
N GLU A 272 5.64 -0.68 28.24
CA GLU A 272 5.13 -1.96 28.63
C GLU A 272 3.92 -2.35 27.78
N LEU A 273 3.93 -3.57 27.26
CA LEU A 273 2.76 -4.15 26.61
C LEU A 273 1.68 -4.35 27.68
N GLY A 274 0.50 -3.82 27.43
CA GLY A 274 -0.68 -4.04 28.27
C GLY A 274 -1.44 -5.30 27.88
N GLU A 275 -2.60 -5.45 28.48
CA GLU A 275 -3.54 -6.51 28.15
C GLU A 275 -4.47 -6.07 27.01
N VAL A 276 -5.02 -7.03 26.28
CA VAL A 276 -6.14 -6.84 25.36
C VAL A 276 -7.41 -6.74 26.21
N GLY A 277 -8.20 -5.72 26.02
CA GLY A 277 -9.46 -5.55 26.74
C GLY A 277 -9.79 -4.08 27.03
N VAL A 278 -10.87 -3.88 27.79
CA VAL A 278 -11.33 -2.53 28.14
C VAL A 278 -10.48 -1.95 29.25
N VAL A 279 -9.89 -0.79 29.00
CA VAL A 279 -9.18 0.04 29.98
C VAL A 279 -9.97 1.30 30.17
N THR A 280 -10.33 1.61 31.42
CA THR A 280 -11.09 2.81 31.79
C THR A 280 -10.19 3.87 32.38
N ASP A 281 -10.65 5.12 32.38
CA ASP A 281 -9.94 6.30 32.90
C ASP A 281 -8.55 6.46 32.26
N THR A 282 -8.45 6.14 30.99
CA THR A 282 -7.21 6.34 30.22
C THR A 282 -7.19 7.73 29.64
N ARG A 283 -6.07 8.40 29.81
CA ARG A 283 -5.81 9.68 29.20
C ARG A 283 -5.50 9.49 27.71
N GLY A 284 -5.87 10.46 26.90
CA GLY A 284 -5.58 10.44 25.46
C GLY A 284 -4.09 10.52 25.14
N HIS A 285 -3.69 10.06 23.97
CA HIS A 285 -2.29 10.04 23.51
C HIS A 285 -1.63 11.43 23.59
N TYR A 286 -2.36 12.50 23.33
CA TYR A 286 -1.84 13.87 23.38
C TYR A 286 -1.72 14.43 24.80
N GLN A 287 -2.28 13.79 25.79
CA GLN A 287 -2.29 14.30 27.15
C GLN A 287 -0.87 14.28 27.77
N GLY A 288 -0.04 13.30 27.40
CA GLY A 288 1.37 13.32 27.79
C GLY A 288 2.08 14.58 27.30
N ALA A 289 1.82 15.00 26.06
CA ALA A 289 2.34 16.26 25.54
C ALA A 289 1.74 17.48 26.26
N PHE A 290 0.46 17.47 26.55
CA PHE A 290 -0.21 18.55 27.28
C PHE A 290 0.20 18.60 28.76
N ASN A 291 0.45 17.45 29.40
CA ASN A 291 1.01 17.41 30.75
C ASN A 291 2.45 17.95 30.81
N LEU A 292 3.24 17.71 29.76
CA LEU A 292 4.57 18.32 29.64
C LEU A 292 4.46 19.85 29.50
N PHE A 293 3.46 20.34 28.77
CA PHE A 293 3.13 21.77 28.72
C PHE A 293 2.48 22.27 30.02
N GLY A 294 1.71 21.43 30.72
CA GLY A 294 1.12 21.73 32.02
C GLY A 294 2.14 21.91 33.14
N LEU A 295 3.33 21.32 33.00
CA LEU A 295 4.49 21.62 33.85
C LEU A 295 4.94 23.10 33.75
N LEU A 296 4.55 23.78 32.66
CA LEU A 296 4.78 25.20 32.43
C LEU A 296 3.62 26.08 32.93
N TYR A 297 2.50 25.47 33.39
CA TYR A 297 1.34 26.21 33.90
C TYR A 297 0.95 25.75 35.30
N PRO A 298 1.12 26.57 36.32
CA PRO A 298 0.85 26.23 37.73
C PRO A 298 -0.63 26.28 38.12
N LEU A 299 -1.59 26.16 37.20
CA LEU A 299 -3.02 26.44 37.41
C LEU A 299 -3.90 25.20 37.64
N GLY A 300 -3.34 24.11 38.14
CA GLY A 300 -4.10 22.88 38.38
C GLY A 300 -4.11 21.97 37.15
N ASP A 301 -4.68 20.77 37.26
CA ASP A 301 -4.83 19.84 36.16
C ASP A 301 -6.24 19.94 35.53
N PRO A 302 -6.49 20.91 34.62
CA PRO A 302 -7.81 21.10 34.02
C PRO A 302 -8.13 20.01 33.00
N ILE A 303 -7.21 19.08 32.72
CA ILE A 303 -7.33 18.04 31.71
C ILE A 303 -7.76 16.71 32.33
N SER A 304 -7.53 16.52 33.64
CA SER A 304 -7.90 15.26 34.31
C SER A 304 -9.39 14.95 34.20
N ASP A 305 -10.23 15.96 34.20
CA ASP A 305 -11.69 15.79 34.15
C ASP A 305 -12.22 15.47 32.75
N THR A 306 -11.50 15.87 31.69
CA THR A 306 -11.92 15.62 30.30
C THR A 306 -11.89 14.14 29.96
N PHE A 307 -10.89 13.41 30.49
CA PHE A 307 -10.73 11.99 30.26
C PHE A 307 -11.14 11.12 31.44
N ALA A 308 -11.72 11.73 32.50
CA ALA A 308 -12.33 10.98 33.60
C ALA A 308 -13.44 10.07 33.03
N ASN A 309 -13.39 8.79 33.35
CA ASN A 309 -14.28 7.76 32.80
C ASN A 309 -14.16 7.50 31.28
N SER A 310 -13.14 8.01 30.61
CA SER A 310 -12.87 7.63 29.24
C SER A 310 -12.69 6.13 29.12
N LYS A 311 -13.07 5.55 28.00
CA LYS A 311 -12.95 4.12 27.72
C LYS A 311 -12.05 3.92 26.51
N ARG A 312 -11.22 2.89 26.60
CA ARG A 312 -10.39 2.43 25.50
C ARG A 312 -10.43 0.91 25.46
N HIS A 313 -10.39 0.33 24.30
CA HIS A 313 -10.26 -1.11 24.13
C HIS A 313 -8.93 -1.42 23.46
N GLY A 314 -8.12 -2.26 24.09
CA GLY A 314 -6.95 -2.86 23.45
C GLY A 314 -7.39 -4.11 22.69
N GLY A 315 -7.11 -4.17 21.40
CA GLY A 315 -7.44 -5.28 20.52
C GLY A 315 -7.62 -4.82 19.09
N TYR A 316 -7.65 -5.77 18.17
CA TYR A 316 -7.84 -5.47 16.75
C TYR A 316 -9.30 -5.40 16.34
N ASP A 317 -10.19 -6.07 17.08
CA ASP A 317 -11.59 -6.28 16.69
C ASP A 317 -12.54 -5.24 17.30
N TYR A 318 -12.11 -4.53 18.33
CA TYR A 318 -12.94 -3.59 19.06
C TYR A 318 -12.19 -2.33 19.41
N THR A 319 -12.90 -1.19 19.39
CA THR A 319 -12.37 0.07 19.89
C THR A 319 -13.52 0.94 20.45
N TYR A 320 -13.16 2.01 21.15
CA TYR A 320 -14.05 3.08 21.50
C TYR A 320 -13.61 4.34 20.76
N LEU A 321 -14.43 4.82 19.85
CA LEU A 321 -14.19 6.05 19.09
C LEU A 321 -15.40 6.96 19.25
N ASP A 322 -15.20 8.21 19.54
CA ASP A 322 -16.25 9.23 19.54
C ASP A 322 -16.55 9.72 18.11
N ARG A 323 -15.68 9.43 17.17
CA ARG A 323 -15.81 9.77 15.76
C ARG A 323 -15.39 8.64 14.84
N GLU A 324 -16.26 8.29 13.89
CA GLU A 324 -15.95 7.27 12.89
C GLU A 324 -14.81 7.70 11.96
N PRO A 325 -13.89 6.79 11.62
CA PRO A 325 -12.86 7.06 10.63
C PRO A 325 -13.46 7.36 9.25
N VAL A 326 -12.81 8.24 8.51
CA VAL A 326 -13.14 8.51 7.11
C VAL A 326 -11.86 8.47 6.29
N HIS A 327 -11.85 7.70 5.25
CA HIS A 327 -10.77 7.65 4.28
C HIS A 327 -11.33 7.78 2.86
N LYS A 328 -11.03 8.90 2.22
CA LYS A 328 -11.34 9.14 0.81
C LYS A 328 -10.06 9.47 0.06
N ASN A 329 -9.85 8.78 -1.04
CA ASN A 329 -8.68 8.98 -1.88
C ASN A 329 -9.10 8.89 -3.35
N ASP A 330 -9.01 9.99 -4.09
CA ASP A 330 -9.28 10.04 -5.53
C ASP A 330 -7.98 10.40 -6.25
N VAL A 331 -7.49 9.49 -7.08
CA VAL A 331 -6.24 9.66 -7.83
C VAL A 331 -6.52 9.60 -9.32
N ASN A 332 -6.04 10.58 -10.06
CA ASN A 332 -5.98 10.55 -11.51
C ASN A 332 -4.51 10.68 -11.92
N ASN A 333 -4.03 9.76 -12.71
CA ASN A 333 -2.66 9.73 -13.17
C ASN A 333 -2.62 9.53 -14.69
N THR A 334 -2.05 10.48 -15.41
CA THR A 334 -1.91 10.43 -16.87
C THR A 334 -0.45 10.44 -17.24
N GLN A 335 0.00 9.46 -18.01
CA GLN A 335 1.37 9.30 -18.45
C GLN A 335 1.42 9.25 -19.98
N ILE A 336 2.46 9.87 -20.53
CA ILE A 336 2.78 9.80 -21.95
C ILE A 336 4.27 9.49 -22.06
N ASP A 337 4.59 8.43 -22.79
CA ASP A 337 5.94 8.02 -23.11
C ASP A 337 6.14 8.07 -24.61
N VAL A 338 7.23 8.70 -25.06
CA VAL A 338 7.64 8.72 -26.47
C VAL A 338 8.98 8.03 -26.58
N ILE A 339 9.01 6.92 -27.29
CA ILE A 339 10.20 6.12 -27.53
C ILE A 339 10.57 6.27 -28.99
N LYS A 340 11.80 6.73 -29.24
CA LYS A 340 12.34 6.89 -30.60
C LYS A 340 13.67 6.17 -30.71
N GLU A 341 13.74 5.22 -31.61
CA GLU A 341 14.96 4.52 -31.95
C GLU A 341 15.68 5.20 -33.13
N PHE A 342 16.98 5.38 -32.99
CA PHE A 342 17.91 5.81 -33.99
C PHE A 342 18.97 4.69 -34.15
N ASP A 343 19.79 4.76 -35.18
CA ASP A 343 20.77 3.71 -35.49
C ASP A 343 21.68 3.30 -34.28
N ASN A 344 22.05 4.26 -33.44
CA ASN A 344 22.95 4.04 -32.31
C ASN A 344 22.43 4.63 -30.98
N LEU A 345 21.20 5.07 -30.92
CA LEU A 345 20.64 5.77 -29.78
C LEU A 345 19.14 5.51 -29.66
N THR A 346 18.66 5.23 -28.47
CA THR A 346 17.23 5.25 -28.16
C THR A 346 16.93 6.46 -27.30
N LEU A 347 16.02 7.30 -27.73
CA LEU A 347 15.49 8.41 -26.96
C LEU A 347 14.16 7.99 -26.32
N ASN A 348 14.09 8.08 -25.00
CA ASN A 348 12.86 7.84 -24.24
C ASN A 348 12.50 9.12 -23.49
N MET A 349 11.34 9.71 -23.81
CA MET A 349 10.78 10.90 -23.14
C MET A 349 9.51 10.51 -22.43
N LYS A 350 9.46 10.79 -21.13
CA LYS A 350 8.32 10.46 -20.27
C LYS A 350 7.77 11.75 -19.64
N ALA A 351 6.45 11.87 -19.64
CA ALA A 351 5.73 12.93 -18.94
C ALA A 351 4.61 12.35 -18.09
N ASN A 352 4.39 12.94 -16.92
CA ASN A 352 3.34 12.54 -15.99
C ASN A 352 2.58 13.77 -15.48
N TYR A 353 1.27 13.65 -15.42
CA TYR A 353 0.38 14.58 -14.74
C TYR A 353 -0.53 13.82 -13.79
N GLN A 354 -0.43 14.13 -12.48
CA GLN A 354 -1.19 13.48 -11.44
C GLN A 354 -1.98 14.49 -10.62
N THR A 355 -3.22 14.16 -10.32
CA THR A 355 -4.03 14.86 -9.33
C THR A 355 -4.45 13.89 -8.24
N VAL A 356 -4.32 14.31 -6.99
CA VAL A 356 -4.71 13.52 -5.83
C VAL A 356 -5.62 14.37 -4.95
N TYR A 357 -6.81 13.87 -4.66
CA TYR A 357 -7.66 14.38 -3.60
C TYR A 357 -7.69 13.36 -2.48
N ARG A 358 -7.34 13.79 -1.27
CA ARG A 358 -7.39 12.94 -0.08
C ARG A 358 -8.14 13.66 1.03
N ARG A 359 -9.09 12.94 1.62
CA ARG A 359 -9.73 13.34 2.87
C ARG A 359 -9.60 12.21 3.87
N GLN A 360 -9.08 12.55 5.03
CA GLN A 360 -8.91 11.59 6.09
C GLN A 360 -9.34 12.20 7.40
N MET A 361 -10.10 11.44 8.16
CA MET A 361 -10.50 11.77 9.52
C MET A 361 -10.26 10.55 10.39
N ASN A 362 -9.67 10.76 11.54
CA ASN A 362 -9.46 9.73 12.55
C ASN A 362 -9.79 10.35 13.90
N ASP A 363 -10.20 9.51 14.80
CA ASP A 363 -10.16 9.81 16.21
C ASP A 363 -8.71 9.66 16.69
N ASN A 364 -8.07 10.79 16.97
CA ASN A 364 -6.63 10.78 17.26
C ASN A 364 -6.29 10.35 18.69
N ASP A 365 -7.23 10.43 19.62
CA ASP A 365 -7.00 9.99 20.99
C ASP A 365 -7.47 8.54 21.21
N ASN A 366 -8.25 7.99 20.27
CA ASN A 366 -8.79 6.64 20.31
C ASN A 366 -9.49 6.34 21.64
N THR A 367 -10.25 7.32 22.17
CA THR A 367 -11.03 7.20 23.39
C THR A 367 -12.35 7.95 23.22
N VAL A 368 -13.34 7.62 24.03
CA VAL A 368 -14.53 8.45 24.18
C VAL A 368 -14.32 9.36 25.38
N ALA A 369 -14.10 10.63 25.11
CA ALA A 369 -13.99 11.66 26.12
C ALA A 369 -15.36 12.00 26.72
N THR A 370 -15.47 12.08 28.03
CA THR A 370 -16.75 12.36 28.71
C THR A 370 -17.09 13.86 28.77
N LEU A 371 -16.09 14.69 28.54
CA LEU A 371 -16.28 16.15 28.53
C LEU A 371 -15.56 16.73 27.30
N PRO A 372 -16.12 17.75 26.65
CA PRO A 372 -15.46 18.42 25.55
C PRO A 372 -14.15 19.08 26.02
N LEU A 373 -13.12 18.98 25.20
CA LEU A 373 -11.79 19.57 25.44
C LEU A 373 -11.78 21.09 25.63
N GLN A 374 -12.94 21.73 25.51
CA GLN A 374 -13.16 23.18 25.60
C GLN A 374 -12.55 23.81 26.87
N GLY A 375 -12.64 23.10 28.01
CA GLY A 375 -12.16 23.65 29.26
C GLY A 375 -10.65 23.76 29.40
N ALA A 376 -9.92 22.85 28.79
CA ALA A 376 -8.46 22.76 28.93
C ALA A 376 -7.70 23.69 27.98
N LEU A 377 -8.22 23.92 26.80
CA LEU A 377 -7.64 24.85 25.81
C LEU A 377 -8.01 26.31 26.04
N VAL A 378 -9.18 26.58 26.67
CA VAL A 378 -9.60 27.94 27.00
C VAL A 378 -8.65 28.62 28.00
N GLY A 379 -8.03 27.84 28.89
CA GLY A 379 -6.97 28.36 29.77
C GLY A 379 -5.65 28.71 29.05
N LEU A 380 -5.37 28.06 27.94
CA LEU A 380 -4.09 28.23 27.23
C LEU A 380 -4.11 29.31 26.14
N VAL A 381 -5.25 29.60 25.52
CA VAL A 381 -5.33 30.49 24.35
C VAL A 381 -6.43 31.56 24.47
N GLY A 382 -7.03 31.70 25.62
CA GLY A 382 -8.00 32.76 25.90
C GLY A 382 -9.05 32.93 24.79
N GLN A 383 -10.08 32.09 24.78
CA GLN A 383 -11.20 32.11 23.83
C GLN A 383 -10.99 31.36 22.50
N MET A 384 -10.64 30.13 22.56
CA MET A 384 -10.78 29.25 21.39
C MET A 384 -11.96 28.28 21.62
N GLY A 385 -13.01 28.41 20.83
CA GLY A 385 -14.14 27.48 20.80
C GLY A 385 -13.76 26.10 20.27
N ASP A 386 -14.73 25.20 20.15
CA ASP A 386 -14.53 23.83 19.61
C ASP A 386 -13.62 23.80 18.36
N TYR A 387 -12.38 23.40 18.52
CA TYR A 387 -11.46 23.28 17.42
C TYR A 387 -11.26 21.82 17.06
N THR A 388 -11.74 21.48 15.90
CA THR A 388 -11.33 20.27 15.18
C THR A 388 -10.20 20.68 14.24
N VAL A 389 -9.04 20.04 14.33
CA VAL A 389 -7.97 20.27 13.36
C VAL A 389 -8.36 19.56 12.07
N CYS A 390 -8.86 20.32 11.12
CA CYS A 390 -9.17 19.80 9.80
C CYS A 390 -7.96 19.97 8.88
N TYR A 391 -7.46 18.87 8.38
CA TYR A 391 -6.47 18.85 7.29
C TYR A 391 -7.24 18.87 5.96
N GLY A 392 -7.17 19.97 5.23
CA GLY A 392 -7.71 20.07 3.88
C GLY A 392 -6.65 20.61 2.91
N ILE A 393 -6.52 19.96 1.77
CA ILE A 393 -5.82 20.54 0.61
C ILE A 393 -6.92 21.11 -0.27
N ASP A 394 -7.01 22.43 -0.38
CA ASP A 394 -7.92 23.09 -1.31
C ASP A 394 -7.39 22.97 -2.74
N ASN A 395 -8.00 22.06 -3.50
CA ASN A 395 -7.64 21.78 -4.89
C ASN A 395 -7.95 22.92 -5.86
N ALA A 396 -8.72 23.91 -5.47
CA ALA A 396 -9.05 25.06 -6.36
C ALA A 396 -7.91 26.07 -6.45
N SER A 397 -7.02 26.11 -5.47
CA SER A 397 -5.94 27.10 -5.40
C SER A 397 -4.54 26.52 -5.37
N GLY A 398 -4.39 25.20 -5.23
CA GLY A 398 -3.08 24.55 -5.07
C GLY A 398 -2.34 24.97 -3.78
N LYS A 399 -3.03 25.61 -2.85
CA LYS A 399 -2.49 26.04 -1.56
C LYS A 399 -2.92 25.08 -0.47
N GLU A 400 -1.93 24.58 0.27
CA GLU A 400 -2.17 23.96 1.55
C GLU A 400 -2.79 24.99 2.49
N SER A 401 -4.02 24.77 2.92
CA SER A 401 -4.63 25.59 3.95
C SER A 401 -4.59 24.82 5.26
N PHE A 402 -3.90 25.38 6.23
CA PHE A 402 -4.05 25.08 7.63
C PHE A 402 -5.26 25.89 8.11
N ASP A 403 -6.42 25.30 8.09
CA ASP A 403 -7.57 25.91 8.74
C ASP A 403 -7.76 25.28 10.13
N ILE A 404 -7.43 26.06 11.14
CA ILE A 404 -7.94 25.85 12.49
C ILE A 404 -9.35 26.42 12.44
N GLY A 405 -10.34 25.61 12.12
CA GLY A 405 -11.72 26.04 11.94
C GLY A 405 -12.70 25.01 12.44
N PHE A 406 -13.93 25.45 12.62
CA PHE A 406 -15.06 24.56 12.87
C PHE A 406 -15.27 23.62 11.68
N CYS A 407 -15.24 22.31 11.91
CA CYS A 407 -15.63 21.32 10.92
C CYS A 407 -17.11 21.00 11.01
#